data_145ba62c1993841f1d1f1fc5c0fca7a9
#
_entry.id   145ba62c1993841f1d1f1fc5c0fca7a9
#
_cell.length_a   1.000
_cell.length_b   1.000
_cell.length_c   1.000
_cell.angle_alpha   90.00
_cell.angle_beta   90.00
_cell.angle_gamma   90.00
#
_symmetry.space_group_name_H-M   'P 1'
#
loop_
_entity.id
_entity.type
_entity.pdbx_description
1 polymer ?
#
loop_
_entity_poly.entity_id
_entity_poly.type
_entity_poly.pdbx_seq_one_letter_code
_entity_poly.pdbx_strand_id
1 'polypeptide(L)'
;MSNRKKILIVWGIPIILLIGILFWGTYKKGSVDNKPWINSDFGIVPISVPKNHDFTVTTMDNQILTKADFSGKVLVIDFWSSWCAPCKSEAPILAEVYDTWKDRGVEFLGVSIWDSEDAVKQFISENGIKYPNAIDKSGKITVDFGVKGIPEKFIISPQGGIIKKVIGPNTKNSLEKILDEVVLENFHSP
;
A
#
# COMPACT_ATOMS: atom_id res chain seq x y z
N MET A 1 31.26 52.00 21.86
CA MET A 1 30.90 50.99 20.83
C MET A 1 29.86 51.63 19.94
N SER A 2 30.14 51.75 18.64
CA SER A 2 29.25 52.46 17.70
C SER A 2 27.89 51.79 17.62
N ASN A 3 26.79 52.56 17.54
CA ASN A 3 25.42 52.06 17.43
C ASN A 3 25.24 51.00 16.32
N ARG A 4 26.04 51.08 15.23
CA ARG A 4 26.07 50.07 14.16
C ARG A 4 26.51 48.69 14.66
N LYS A 5 27.51 48.63 15.56
CA LYS A 5 27.95 47.32 16.14
C LYS A 5 26.90 46.70 17.06
N LYS A 6 26.14 47.53 17.83
CA LYS A 6 25.05 47.07 18.68
C LYS A 6 23.88 46.52 17.85
N ILE A 7 23.53 47.17 16.74
CA ILE A 7 22.48 46.72 15.82
C ILE A 7 22.87 45.38 15.16
N LEU A 8 24.10 45.20 14.70
CA LEU A 8 24.60 43.98 14.11
C LEU A 8 24.59 42.81 15.10
N ILE A 9 24.91 43.06 16.36
CA ILE A 9 24.88 41.98 17.41
C ILE A 9 23.47 41.63 17.77
N VAL A 10 22.58 42.62 17.99
CA VAL A 10 21.20 42.37 18.46
C VAL A 10 20.33 41.67 17.39
N TRP A 11 20.53 41.97 16.11
CA TRP A 11 19.75 41.40 15.01
C TRP A 11 20.48 40.31 14.22
N GLY A 12 21.80 40.34 14.15
CA GLY A 12 22.60 39.38 13.41
C GLY A 12 22.67 38.02 14.10
N ILE A 13 22.86 38.03 15.42
CA ILE A 13 22.96 36.76 16.17
C ILE A 13 21.67 35.93 16.11
N PRO A 14 20.45 36.49 16.34
CA PRO A 14 19.21 35.72 16.23
C PRO A 14 18.97 35.17 14.80
N ILE A 15 19.32 35.96 13.78
CA ILE A 15 19.16 35.53 12.40
C ILE A 15 20.09 34.34 12.08
N ILE A 16 21.35 34.41 12.50
CA ILE A 16 22.33 33.35 12.28
C ILE A 16 21.89 32.07 13.07
N LEU A 17 21.40 32.22 14.29
CA LEU A 17 20.84 31.13 15.08
C LEU A 17 19.62 30.50 14.39
N LEU A 18 18.71 31.31 13.88
CA LEU A 18 17.53 30.83 13.17
C LEU A 18 17.92 30.03 11.89
N ILE A 19 18.86 30.59 11.10
CA ILE A 19 19.39 29.92 9.91
C ILE A 19 20.10 28.61 10.30
N GLY A 20 20.86 28.60 11.39
CA GLY A 20 21.54 27.41 11.90
C GLY A 20 20.55 26.32 12.34
N ILE A 21 19.46 26.70 13.00
CA ILE A 21 18.38 25.76 13.41
C ILE A 21 17.66 25.22 12.18
N LEU A 22 17.34 26.05 11.20
CA LEU A 22 16.70 25.63 9.95
C LEU A 22 17.64 24.70 9.16
N PHE A 23 18.91 25.04 9.07
CA PHE A 23 19.90 24.21 8.39
C PHE A 23 20.11 22.88 9.13
N TRP A 24 20.17 22.90 10.45
CA TRP A 24 20.26 21.66 11.23
C TRP A 24 19.01 20.81 11.12
N GLY A 25 17.82 21.41 11.09
CA GLY A 25 16.55 20.73 10.86
C GLY A 25 16.48 20.05 9.48
N THR A 26 17.03 20.69 8.44
CA THR A 26 17.11 20.10 7.10
C THR A 26 18.23 19.06 6.98
N TYR A 27 19.35 19.25 7.66
CA TYR A 27 20.48 18.30 7.65
C TYR A 27 20.16 17.02 8.44
N LYS A 28 19.38 17.12 9.52
CA LYS A 28 18.94 15.96 10.33
C LYS A 28 17.77 15.20 9.73
N LYS A 29 17.09 15.74 8.72
CA LYS A 29 16.19 14.99 7.86
C LYS A 29 17.05 14.16 6.91
N GLY A 30 17.61 13.06 7.44
CA GLY A 30 18.19 12.02 6.62
C GLY A 30 17.24 11.72 5.47
N SER A 31 17.77 11.56 4.30
CA SER A 31 17.09 11.24 3.05
C SER A 31 16.21 10.01 3.22
N VAL A 32 15.04 10.20 3.78
CA VAL A 32 13.93 9.30 3.56
C VAL A 32 13.31 9.82 2.28
N ASP A 33 13.53 9.10 1.21
CA ASP A 33 12.92 9.33 -0.12
C ASP A 33 11.41 9.00 -0.02
N ASN A 34 10.78 9.53 1.02
CA ASN A 34 9.37 9.38 1.29
C ASN A 34 8.62 10.38 0.40
N LYS A 35 8.46 10.01 -0.85
CA LYS A 35 7.35 10.58 -1.61
C LYS A 35 6.10 10.26 -0.80
N PRO A 36 5.29 11.29 -0.44
CA PRO A 36 4.03 11.04 0.26
C PRO A 36 3.24 10.00 -0.56
N TRP A 37 2.62 9.02 0.13
CA TRP A 37 1.81 7.96 -0.45
C TRP A 37 2.55 6.79 -1.13
N ILE A 38 3.89 6.74 -1.13
CA ILE A 38 4.65 5.59 -1.65
C ILE A 38 5.37 4.88 -0.50
N ASN A 39 5.10 3.59 -0.36
CA ASN A 39 5.76 2.70 0.59
C ASN A 39 6.94 2.01 -0.12
N SER A 40 8.15 2.34 0.29
CA SER A 40 9.37 1.74 -0.26
C SER A 40 9.86 0.54 0.54
N ASP A 41 9.50 0.48 1.82
CA ASP A 41 9.96 -0.55 2.74
C ASP A 41 8.84 -1.52 3.10
N PHE A 42 9.16 -2.81 3.15
CA PHE A 42 8.24 -3.85 3.56
C PHE A 42 8.02 -3.85 5.08
N GLY A 43 6.77 -4.04 5.50
CA GLY A 43 6.41 -4.20 6.89
C GLY A 43 5.04 -4.84 7.10
N ILE A 44 4.90 -5.64 8.16
CA ILE A 44 3.60 -6.12 8.64
C ILE A 44 3.23 -5.28 9.85
N VAL A 45 2.07 -4.65 9.81
CA VAL A 45 1.62 -3.77 10.89
C VAL A 45 0.39 -4.32 11.59
N PRO A 46 0.22 -4.04 12.90
CA PRO A 46 -1.00 -4.37 13.61
C PRO A 46 -2.21 -3.74 12.93
N ILE A 47 -3.31 -4.48 12.90
CA ILE A 47 -4.55 -4.02 12.29
C ILE A 47 -5.22 -3.01 13.21
N SER A 48 -5.31 -1.77 12.76
CA SER A 48 -6.04 -0.68 13.44
C SER A 48 -7.36 -0.31 12.75
N VAL A 49 -7.79 -1.10 11.79
CA VAL A 49 -9.03 -0.91 11.03
C VAL A 49 -10.17 -1.72 11.64
N PRO A 50 -11.42 -1.23 11.60
CA PRO A 50 -12.59 -2.00 12.03
C PRO A 50 -12.63 -3.36 11.33
N LYS A 51 -13.00 -4.42 12.08
CA LYS A 51 -12.94 -5.82 11.61
C LYS A 51 -13.86 -6.16 10.42
N ASN A 52 -14.81 -5.29 10.07
CA ASN A 52 -15.80 -5.53 9.01
C ASN A 52 -15.81 -4.36 8.03
N HIS A 53 -15.06 -4.48 6.94
CA HIS A 53 -15.19 -3.59 5.80
C HIS A 53 -15.91 -4.32 4.66
N ASP A 54 -17.13 -3.89 4.38
CA ASP A 54 -17.81 -4.28 3.16
C ASP A 54 -17.35 -3.37 2.03
N PHE A 55 -17.15 -3.95 0.88
CA PHE A 55 -16.81 -3.22 -0.33
C PHE A 55 -17.63 -3.74 -1.50
N THR A 56 -17.79 -2.88 -2.48
CA THR A 56 -18.31 -3.22 -3.80
C THR A 56 -17.42 -2.54 -4.82
N VAL A 57 -16.91 -3.29 -5.77
CA VAL A 57 -16.05 -2.78 -6.85
C VAL A 57 -16.63 -3.16 -8.20
N THR A 58 -16.42 -2.31 -9.20
CA THR A 58 -16.59 -2.69 -10.60
C THR A 58 -15.20 -2.92 -11.18
N THR A 59 -14.97 -4.12 -11.65
CA THR A 59 -13.67 -4.54 -12.19
C THR A 59 -13.44 -3.95 -13.59
N MET A 60 -12.21 -4.08 -14.10
CA MET A 60 -11.81 -3.60 -15.43
C MET A 60 -12.52 -4.32 -16.58
N ASP A 61 -13.09 -5.49 -16.33
CA ASP A 61 -13.95 -6.28 -17.22
C ASP A 61 -15.45 -6.13 -16.93
N ASN A 62 -15.82 -5.09 -16.19
CA ASN A 62 -17.19 -4.70 -15.84
C ASN A 62 -17.96 -5.71 -14.96
N GLN A 63 -17.28 -6.59 -14.25
CA GLN A 63 -17.93 -7.42 -13.23
C GLN A 63 -18.11 -6.60 -11.94
N ILE A 64 -19.22 -6.82 -11.25
CA ILE A 64 -19.44 -6.26 -9.91
C ILE A 64 -19.04 -7.33 -8.90
N LEU A 65 -18.04 -7.02 -8.09
CA LEU A 65 -17.56 -7.89 -7.02
C LEU A 65 -17.79 -7.22 -5.67
N THR A 66 -18.21 -8.02 -4.72
CA THR A 66 -18.40 -7.67 -3.32
C THR A 66 -17.53 -8.55 -2.43
N LYS A 67 -17.40 -8.21 -1.16
CA LYS A 67 -16.72 -9.07 -0.19
C LYS A 67 -17.33 -10.49 -0.13
N ALA A 68 -18.65 -10.61 -0.31
CA ALA A 68 -19.35 -11.89 -0.25
C ALA A 68 -18.91 -12.87 -1.34
N ASP A 69 -18.47 -12.39 -2.50
CA ASP A 69 -17.99 -13.23 -3.61
C ASP A 69 -16.68 -13.98 -3.28
N PHE A 70 -15.99 -13.54 -2.23
CA PHE A 70 -14.76 -14.16 -1.72
C PHE A 70 -14.98 -14.97 -0.44
N SER A 71 -16.24 -15.18 -0.03
CA SER A 71 -16.55 -15.98 1.17
C SER A 71 -15.98 -17.39 1.08
N GLY A 72 -15.39 -17.87 2.16
CA GLY A 72 -14.75 -19.19 2.21
C GLY A 72 -13.33 -19.23 1.62
N LYS A 73 -12.81 -18.10 1.14
CA LYS A 73 -11.45 -17.97 0.60
C LYS A 73 -10.64 -16.94 1.37
N VAL A 74 -9.34 -17.08 1.40
CA VAL A 74 -8.44 -16.00 1.81
C VAL A 74 -8.41 -15.00 0.67
N LEU A 75 -8.65 -13.72 0.96
CA LEU A 75 -8.58 -12.65 -0.03
C LEU A 75 -7.42 -11.72 0.27
N VAL A 76 -6.58 -11.48 -0.74
CA VAL A 76 -5.54 -10.45 -0.73
C VAL A 76 -6.04 -9.25 -1.55
N ILE A 77 -6.31 -8.13 -0.89
CA ILE A 77 -6.59 -6.87 -1.57
C ILE A 77 -5.30 -6.07 -1.67
N ASP A 78 -4.85 -5.78 -2.89
CA ASP A 78 -3.66 -4.99 -3.17
C ASP A 78 -4.02 -3.59 -3.66
N PHE A 79 -3.60 -2.56 -2.91
CA PHE A 79 -3.75 -1.15 -3.31
C PHE A 79 -2.49 -0.69 -4.03
N TRP A 80 -2.63 -0.25 -5.27
CA TRP A 80 -1.52 0.04 -6.17
C TRP A 80 -1.82 1.18 -7.17
N SER A 81 -0.84 1.56 -7.98
CA SER A 81 -1.03 2.45 -9.14
C SER A 81 0.02 2.17 -10.21
N SER A 82 -0.33 2.41 -11.46
CA SER A 82 0.57 2.19 -12.60
C SER A 82 1.81 3.10 -12.60
N TRP A 83 1.75 4.25 -11.96
CA TRP A 83 2.85 5.21 -11.83
C TRP A 83 3.73 4.96 -10.60
N CYS A 84 3.36 4.05 -9.70
CA CYS A 84 4.07 3.73 -8.47
C CYS A 84 5.25 2.79 -8.77
N ALA A 85 6.48 3.25 -8.60
CA ALA A 85 7.67 2.47 -8.91
C ALA A 85 7.81 1.15 -8.10
N PRO A 86 7.61 1.12 -6.76
CA PRO A 86 7.63 -0.15 -6.03
C PRO A 86 6.47 -1.08 -6.41
N CYS A 87 5.30 -0.57 -6.79
CA CYS A 87 4.20 -1.39 -7.30
C CYS A 87 4.58 -2.07 -8.62
N LYS A 88 5.28 -1.36 -9.52
CA LYS A 88 5.79 -1.94 -10.77
C LYS A 88 6.77 -3.09 -10.54
N SER A 89 7.66 -2.94 -9.57
CA SER A 89 8.63 -3.99 -9.26
C SER A 89 7.99 -5.23 -8.63
N GLU A 90 6.87 -5.07 -7.93
CA GLU A 90 6.15 -6.14 -7.26
C GLU A 90 5.13 -6.85 -8.16
N ALA A 91 4.56 -6.18 -9.15
CA ALA A 91 3.46 -6.71 -9.96
C ALA A 91 3.72 -8.10 -10.59
N PRO A 92 4.88 -8.39 -11.19
CA PRO A 92 5.17 -9.73 -11.71
C PRO A 92 5.18 -10.80 -10.60
N ILE A 93 5.63 -10.44 -9.40
CA ILE A 93 5.67 -11.32 -8.24
C ILE A 93 4.24 -11.66 -7.79
N LEU A 94 3.36 -10.66 -7.71
CA LEU A 94 1.96 -10.87 -7.37
C LEU A 94 1.25 -11.76 -8.38
N ALA A 95 1.51 -11.57 -9.68
CA ALA A 95 0.95 -12.40 -10.75
C ALA A 95 1.39 -13.86 -10.62
N GLU A 96 2.67 -14.12 -10.35
CA GLU A 96 3.21 -15.47 -10.15
C GLU A 96 2.65 -16.13 -8.88
N VAL A 97 2.61 -15.40 -7.77
CA VAL A 97 2.05 -15.90 -6.51
C VAL A 97 0.58 -16.23 -6.67
N TYR A 98 -0.21 -15.36 -7.31
CA TYR A 98 -1.62 -15.64 -7.59
C TYR A 98 -1.81 -16.94 -8.38
N ASP A 99 -1.06 -17.15 -9.47
CA ASP A 99 -1.14 -18.37 -10.28
C ASP A 99 -0.85 -19.64 -9.46
N THR A 100 0.01 -19.54 -8.43
CA THR A 100 0.34 -20.66 -7.54
C THR A 100 -0.73 -20.91 -6.47
N TRP A 101 -1.40 -19.84 -5.98
CA TRP A 101 -2.22 -19.89 -4.78
C TRP A 101 -3.74 -19.92 -5.02
N LYS A 102 -4.21 -19.49 -6.21
CA LYS A 102 -5.64 -19.49 -6.55
C LYS A 102 -6.33 -20.84 -6.37
N ASP A 103 -5.65 -21.94 -6.70
CA ASP A 103 -6.15 -23.30 -6.55
C ASP A 103 -6.00 -23.83 -5.11
N ARG A 104 -5.42 -23.04 -4.21
CA ARG A 104 -5.25 -23.32 -2.77
C ARG A 104 -6.20 -22.50 -1.88
N GLY A 105 -7.25 -21.94 -2.45
CA GLY A 105 -8.26 -21.17 -1.72
C GLY A 105 -7.86 -19.73 -1.42
N VAL A 106 -6.91 -19.17 -2.18
CA VAL A 106 -6.49 -17.76 -2.08
C VAL A 106 -6.91 -17.00 -3.33
N GLU A 107 -7.59 -15.89 -3.15
CA GLU A 107 -7.98 -14.97 -4.22
C GLU A 107 -7.28 -13.62 -4.06
N PHE A 108 -7.08 -12.92 -5.18
CA PHE A 108 -6.52 -11.59 -5.19
C PHE A 108 -7.51 -10.61 -5.81
N LEU A 109 -7.48 -9.36 -5.31
CA LEU A 109 -8.19 -8.22 -5.88
C LEU A 109 -7.24 -7.03 -5.91
N GLY A 110 -6.93 -6.52 -7.09
CA GLY A 110 -6.19 -5.28 -7.25
C GLY A 110 -7.15 -4.07 -7.18
N VAL A 111 -6.78 -3.07 -6.42
CA VAL A 111 -7.50 -1.79 -6.34
C VAL A 111 -6.54 -0.67 -6.71
N SER A 112 -6.65 -0.19 -7.94
CA SER A 112 -5.83 0.94 -8.40
C SER A 112 -6.41 2.26 -7.90
N ILE A 113 -5.52 3.14 -7.43
CA ILE A 113 -5.88 4.45 -6.89
C ILE A 113 -5.21 5.57 -7.68
N TRP A 114 -5.93 6.68 -7.87
CA TRP A 114 -5.42 7.88 -8.58
C TRP A 114 -4.80 7.56 -9.94
N ASP A 115 -5.47 6.75 -10.72
CA ASP A 115 -4.95 6.24 -11.98
C ASP A 115 -5.97 6.38 -13.12
N SER A 116 -5.51 6.29 -14.35
CA SER A 116 -6.37 6.28 -15.54
C SER A 116 -6.69 4.85 -15.98
N GLU A 117 -7.84 4.68 -16.58
CA GLU A 117 -8.29 3.37 -17.06
C GLU A 117 -7.34 2.76 -18.07
N ASP A 118 -6.82 3.57 -19.00
CA ASP A 118 -5.86 3.10 -20.02
C ASP A 118 -4.53 2.67 -19.41
N ALA A 119 -4.00 3.45 -18.45
CA ALA A 119 -2.76 3.11 -17.76
C ALA A 119 -2.90 1.84 -16.91
N VAL A 120 -4.06 1.64 -16.27
CA VAL A 120 -4.36 0.42 -15.51
C VAL A 120 -4.45 -0.79 -16.45
N LYS A 121 -5.15 -0.69 -17.58
CA LYS A 121 -5.24 -1.77 -18.58
C LYS A 121 -3.86 -2.16 -19.14
N GLN A 122 -3.06 -1.15 -19.48
CA GLN A 122 -1.70 -1.37 -19.97
C GLN A 122 -0.85 -2.09 -18.92
N PHE A 123 -0.87 -1.63 -17.66
CA PHE A 123 -0.12 -2.21 -16.55
C PHE A 123 -0.50 -3.68 -16.30
N ILE A 124 -1.81 -4.00 -16.27
CA ILE A 124 -2.32 -5.37 -16.11
C ILE A 124 -1.78 -6.27 -17.22
N SER A 125 -1.86 -5.80 -18.47
CA SER A 125 -1.38 -6.56 -19.64
C SER A 125 0.13 -6.79 -19.63
N GLU A 126 0.90 -5.75 -19.35
CA GLU A 126 2.38 -5.80 -19.33
C GLU A 126 2.93 -6.72 -18.23
N ASN A 127 2.23 -6.84 -17.11
CA ASN A 127 2.66 -7.66 -15.97
C ASN A 127 1.97 -9.04 -15.91
N GLY A 128 1.15 -9.40 -16.90
CA GLY A 128 0.48 -10.70 -16.96
C GLY A 128 -0.47 -10.97 -15.78
N ILE A 129 -1.07 -9.91 -15.23
CA ILE A 129 -1.97 -9.99 -14.08
C ILE A 129 -3.29 -10.62 -14.52
N LYS A 130 -3.70 -11.70 -13.84
CA LYS A 130 -4.92 -12.48 -14.16
C LYS A 130 -6.02 -12.34 -13.12
N TYR A 131 -5.70 -11.86 -11.92
CA TYR A 131 -6.70 -11.60 -10.89
C TYR A 131 -7.51 -10.34 -11.17
N PRO A 132 -8.75 -10.23 -10.65
CA PRO A 132 -9.60 -9.07 -10.84
C PRO A 132 -8.92 -7.77 -10.38
N ASN A 133 -9.11 -6.71 -11.17
CA ASN A 133 -8.64 -5.37 -10.83
C ASN A 133 -9.76 -4.35 -10.99
N ALA A 134 -9.81 -3.37 -10.11
CA ALA A 134 -10.75 -2.26 -10.14
C ALA A 134 -10.02 -0.92 -9.94
N ILE A 135 -10.67 0.18 -10.31
CA ILE A 135 -10.19 1.53 -10.02
C ILE A 135 -11.09 2.15 -8.96
N ASP A 136 -10.50 2.58 -7.84
CA ASP A 136 -11.21 3.37 -6.83
C ASP A 136 -11.29 4.84 -7.25
N LYS A 137 -12.19 5.14 -8.20
CA LYS A 137 -12.36 6.50 -8.77
C LYS A 137 -12.72 7.54 -7.71
N SER A 138 -13.41 7.14 -6.66
CA SER A 138 -13.87 8.01 -5.59
C SER A 138 -12.90 8.15 -4.43
N GLY A 139 -11.93 7.23 -4.31
CA GLY A 139 -11.07 7.09 -3.15
C GLY A 139 -11.77 6.51 -1.92
N LYS A 140 -13.04 6.10 -2.05
CA LYS A 140 -13.84 5.63 -0.92
C LYS A 140 -13.28 4.35 -0.31
N ILE A 141 -12.94 3.37 -1.14
CA ILE A 141 -12.41 2.08 -0.67
C ILE A 141 -11.05 2.30 0.00
N THR A 142 -10.20 3.13 -0.61
CA THR A 142 -8.90 3.55 -0.07
C THR A 142 -9.02 4.15 1.33
N VAL A 143 -9.99 5.03 1.54
CA VAL A 143 -10.27 5.67 2.84
C VAL A 143 -10.85 4.67 3.83
N ASP A 144 -11.82 3.86 3.42
CA ASP A 144 -12.47 2.86 4.28
C ASP A 144 -11.45 1.84 4.82
N PHE A 145 -10.50 1.40 3.99
CA PHE A 145 -9.41 0.51 4.40
C PHE A 145 -8.28 1.22 5.16
N GLY A 146 -8.30 2.54 5.25
CA GLY A 146 -7.24 3.31 5.92
C GLY A 146 -5.87 3.13 5.27
N VAL A 147 -5.85 3.12 3.93
CA VAL A 147 -4.62 3.08 3.13
C VAL A 147 -3.85 4.38 3.34
N LYS A 148 -2.58 4.26 3.72
CA LYS A 148 -1.70 5.42 3.98
C LYS A 148 -0.70 5.67 2.88
N GLY A 149 -0.47 4.67 2.04
CA GLY A 149 0.47 4.73 0.93
C GLY A 149 0.42 3.44 0.13
N ILE A 150 1.05 3.41 -1.03
CA ILE A 150 1.09 2.26 -1.92
C ILE A 150 2.53 1.78 -2.16
N PRO A 151 2.73 0.47 -2.37
CA PRO A 151 1.72 -0.60 -2.26
C PRO A 151 1.35 -0.91 -0.81
N GLU A 152 0.09 -1.20 -0.55
CA GLU A 152 -0.42 -1.76 0.70
C GLU A 152 -1.35 -2.93 0.41
N LYS A 153 -1.23 -4.02 1.18
CA LYS A 153 -2.09 -5.20 1.04
C LYS A 153 -2.84 -5.48 2.31
N PHE A 154 -4.08 -5.89 2.16
CA PHE A 154 -4.92 -6.37 3.25
C PHE A 154 -5.26 -7.83 2.99
N ILE A 155 -5.02 -8.68 3.99
CA ILE A 155 -5.35 -10.08 3.93
C ILE A 155 -6.61 -10.29 4.76
N ILE A 156 -7.63 -10.84 4.12
CA ILE A 156 -8.95 -11.08 4.68
C ILE A 156 -9.13 -12.58 4.82
N SER A 157 -9.60 -13.00 5.99
CA SER A 157 -9.89 -14.41 6.28
C SER A 157 -11.11 -14.91 5.50
N PRO A 158 -11.30 -16.25 5.39
CA PRO A 158 -12.51 -16.84 4.79
C PRO A 158 -13.83 -16.39 5.45
N GLN A 159 -13.77 -15.92 6.70
CA GLN A 159 -14.90 -15.38 7.44
C GLN A 159 -15.12 -13.88 7.22
N GLY A 160 -14.30 -13.24 6.38
CA GLY A 160 -14.43 -11.83 5.99
C GLY A 160 -13.80 -10.83 6.95
N GLY A 161 -13.03 -11.27 7.94
CA GLY A 161 -12.27 -10.40 8.84
C GLY A 161 -10.90 -10.04 8.27
N ILE A 162 -10.47 -8.78 8.40
CA ILE A 162 -9.10 -8.39 8.06
C ILE A 162 -8.16 -8.97 9.12
N ILE A 163 -7.20 -9.77 8.72
CA ILE A 163 -6.27 -10.48 9.61
C ILE A 163 -4.83 -9.97 9.54
N LYS A 164 -4.40 -9.45 8.39
CA LYS A 164 -3.06 -8.85 8.25
C LYS A 164 -3.12 -7.61 7.36
N LYS A 165 -2.29 -6.62 7.68
CA LYS A 165 -1.98 -5.48 6.80
C LYS A 165 -0.49 -5.52 6.49
N VAL A 166 -0.16 -5.49 5.21
CA VAL A 166 1.21 -5.52 4.69
C VAL A 166 1.50 -4.21 3.99
N ILE A 167 2.55 -3.53 4.42
CA ILE A 167 3.00 -2.25 3.85
C ILE A 167 4.23 -2.49 2.99
N GLY A 168 4.29 -1.82 1.85
CA GLY A 168 5.42 -1.88 0.92
C GLY A 168 5.45 -3.12 0.04
N PRO A 169 6.46 -3.19 -0.85
CA PRO A 169 6.59 -4.28 -1.80
C PRO A 169 7.06 -5.58 -1.15
N ASN A 170 6.50 -6.69 -1.57
CA ASN A 170 6.88 -8.02 -1.14
C ASN A 170 7.90 -8.66 -2.10
N THR A 171 8.77 -9.47 -1.55
CA THR A 171 9.42 -10.54 -2.33
C THR A 171 8.47 -11.75 -2.44
N LYS A 172 8.67 -12.61 -3.43
CA LYS A 172 7.89 -13.85 -3.56
C LYS A 172 7.88 -14.65 -2.25
N ASN A 173 9.06 -14.92 -1.70
CA ASN A 173 9.21 -15.70 -0.46
C ASN A 173 8.51 -15.06 0.74
N SER A 174 8.53 -13.72 0.87
CA SER A 174 7.86 -13.04 1.99
C SER A 174 6.35 -13.14 1.89
N LEU A 175 5.79 -13.00 0.68
CA LEU A 175 4.36 -13.10 0.46
C LEU A 175 3.87 -14.53 0.62
N GLU A 176 4.55 -15.51 0.01
CA GLU A 176 4.21 -16.94 0.15
C GLU A 176 4.25 -17.39 1.61
N LYS A 177 5.25 -16.96 2.40
CA LYS A 177 5.31 -17.26 3.83
C LYS A 177 4.08 -16.72 4.58
N ILE A 178 3.66 -15.48 4.28
CA ILE A 178 2.46 -14.90 4.89
C ILE A 178 1.21 -15.71 4.51
N LEU A 179 1.09 -16.11 3.25
CA LEU A 179 -0.04 -16.89 2.76
C LEU A 179 -0.07 -18.32 3.35
N ASP A 180 1.10 -18.98 3.46
CA ASP A 180 1.20 -20.28 4.13
C ASP A 180 0.70 -20.21 5.58
N GLU A 181 1.16 -19.22 6.36
CA GLU A 181 0.71 -19.00 7.74
C GLU A 181 -0.81 -18.83 7.79
N VAL A 182 -1.36 -17.94 6.95
CA VAL A 182 -2.79 -17.61 6.93
C VAL A 182 -3.64 -18.83 6.53
N VAL A 183 -3.22 -19.57 5.51
CA VAL A 183 -3.95 -20.76 5.03
C VAL A 183 -3.93 -21.87 6.09
N LEU A 184 -2.79 -22.12 6.72
CA LEU A 184 -2.67 -23.10 7.79
C LEU A 184 -3.58 -22.75 8.98
N GLU A 185 -3.62 -21.50 9.39
CA GLU A 185 -4.45 -21.02 10.52
C GLU A 185 -5.97 -21.12 10.22
N ASN A 186 -6.39 -20.94 8.96
CA ASN A 186 -7.82 -20.84 8.62
C ASN A 186 -8.44 -22.10 8.03
N PHE A 187 -7.65 -23.02 7.45
CA PHE A 187 -8.16 -24.23 6.81
C PHE A 187 -7.69 -25.52 7.46
N HIS A 188 -6.64 -25.48 8.33
CA HIS A 188 -6.04 -26.67 8.93
C HIS A 188 -6.00 -26.61 10.45
N SER A 189 -6.60 -25.60 11.08
CA SER A 189 -6.81 -25.63 12.54
C SER A 189 -7.98 -26.57 12.86
N PRO A 190 -7.78 -27.53 13.81
CA PRO A 190 -8.82 -28.48 14.22
C PRO A 190 -10.01 -27.82 14.90
#